data_4d2613487fc9df91ae23b9d877ebc961
#
_entry.id   4d2613487fc9df91ae23b9d877ebc961
#
_cell.length_a   1.000
_cell.length_b   1.000
_cell.length_c   1.000
_cell.angle_alpha   90.00
_cell.angle_beta   90.00
_cell.angle_gamma   90.00
#
_symmetry.space_group_name_H-M   'P 1'
#
loop_
_entity.id
_entity.type
_entity.pdbx_description
1 polymer ?
#
loop_
_entity_poly.entity_id
_entity_poly.type
_entity_poly.pdbx_seq_one_letter_code
_entity_poly.pdbx_strand_id
1 'polypeptide(L)'
;MESANRFNSYALALLACAASALLLYFGNGLSPLWLLMWFAPLPVLIVALRIPAWQVGLLAPASWLAGYLNLWHYFHVLGAPPIAWFASCGTAALAFGLGVLLMRALAHRRAMWSAWLSLPATWTTFEFIRYWIWPHGSAACIAYSQLNFLPFLQTASLAGPWGMGFVLLLFPTGLALAVDLWPQKRQQAARILGATCSVLAALLIFGFIRLSTPQGDPVVKVGLIASDANGGSSINDPGAPTQHLFENYATHARELIAQGAQVVVMPEDMGVALDSTVTDVDALFQPIADQTGSVLIIGMARRRSASQHNEARIYGPGVAPRSYAKEHLLPPFETSRFTPGSRRTLFAAPANNPGQIWATAICKDLDFTNPARAYGQAGVGLMLTPAWDFRMDGFWHGHIAVMRAVEDGFSLVRSARDGLLTVADDRGRIVAEITSNAAPFATLLATVPAGHSHTVYLLLGDWFGWCAIALLALVLIQLVRKGRATIASSSEDISIAARAMRVHR
;
A
#
# COMPACT_ATOMS: atom_id res chain seq x y z
N MET A 1 20.98 -38.23 25.67
CA MET A 1 19.98 -38.16 24.58
C MET A 1 19.04 -36.93 24.71
N GLU A 2 18.51 -36.61 25.88
CA GLU A 2 17.60 -35.49 26.09
C GLU A 2 18.21 -34.10 25.80
N SER A 3 19.48 -33.88 26.20
CA SER A 3 20.20 -32.62 25.92
C SER A 3 20.47 -32.39 24.42
N ALA A 4 20.85 -33.44 23.70
CA ALA A 4 21.06 -33.38 22.25
C ALA A 4 19.76 -33.12 21.48
N ASN A 5 18.63 -33.69 21.93
CA ASN A 5 17.33 -33.49 21.35
C ASN A 5 16.81 -32.05 21.60
N ARG A 6 17.09 -31.48 22.77
CA ARG A 6 16.78 -30.08 23.08
C ARG A 6 17.63 -29.10 22.27
N PHE A 7 18.92 -29.37 22.15
CA PHE A 7 19.82 -28.54 21.33
C PHE A 7 19.39 -28.50 19.86
N ASN A 8 19.04 -29.65 19.27
CA ASN A 8 18.52 -29.72 17.90
C ASN A 8 17.20 -28.97 17.72
N SER A 9 16.33 -28.96 18.73
CA SER A 9 15.07 -28.21 18.71
C SER A 9 15.28 -26.69 18.71
N TYR A 10 16.23 -26.18 19.52
CA TYR A 10 16.58 -24.76 19.54
C TYR A 10 17.24 -24.30 18.23
N ALA A 11 18.20 -25.11 17.72
CA ALA A 11 18.84 -24.79 16.44
C ALA A 11 17.85 -24.70 15.30
N LEU A 12 16.90 -25.65 15.24
CA LEU A 12 15.83 -25.61 14.22
C LEU A 12 14.94 -24.39 14.36
N ALA A 13 14.61 -23.98 15.59
CA ALA A 13 13.81 -22.79 15.84
C ALA A 13 14.50 -21.50 15.37
N LEU A 14 15.79 -21.37 15.67
CA LEU A 14 16.61 -20.24 15.24
C LEU A 14 16.77 -20.20 13.71
N LEU A 15 17.00 -21.35 13.07
CA LEU A 15 17.08 -21.46 11.61
C LEU A 15 15.75 -21.07 10.94
N ALA A 16 14.61 -21.51 11.49
CA ALA A 16 13.30 -21.12 11.00
C ALA A 16 13.04 -19.61 11.12
N CYS A 17 13.45 -19.01 12.24
CA CYS A 17 13.37 -17.56 12.44
C CYS A 17 14.26 -16.80 11.46
N ALA A 18 15.49 -17.25 11.25
CA ALA A 18 16.40 -16.65 10.28
C ALA A 18 15.86 -16.77 8.84
N ALA A 19 15.31 -17.92 8.48
CA ALA A 19 14.67 -18.13 7.18
C ALA A 19 13.47 -17.20 6.98
N SER A 20 12.58 -17.08 7.98
CA SER A 20 11.45 -16.14 7.93
C SER A 20 11.93 -14.69 7.81
N ALA A 21 12.95 -14.30 8.57
CA ALA A 21 13.52 -12.95 8.50
C ALA A 21 14.10 -12.64 7.10
N LEU A 22 14.86 -13.57 6.52
CA LEU A 22 15.44 -13.42 5.18
C LEU A 22 14.35 -13.33 4.10
N LEU A 23 13.36 -14.20 4.17
CA LEU A 23 12.24 -14.18 3.22
C LEU A 23 11.46 -12.86 3.31
N LEU A 24 11.23 -12.34 4.52
CA LEU A 24 10.58 -11.04 4.71
C LEU A 24 11.47 -9.89 4.24
N TYR A 25 12.78 -9.94 4.53
CA TYR A 25 13.74 -8.91 4.14
C TYR A 25 13.74 -8.65 2.63
N PHE A 26 13.69 -9.71 1.84
CA PHE A 26 13.63 -9.61 0.38
C PHE A 26 12.21 -9.59 -0.18
N GLY A 27 11.22 -10.11 0.57
CA GLY A 27 9.83 -10.21 0.13
C GLY A 27 8.97 -8.98 0.42
N ASN A 28 9.48 -8.04 1.22
CA ASN A 28 8.76 -6.82 1.59
C ASN A 28 9.71 -5.60 1.53
N GLY A 29 9.18 -4.38 1.67
CA GLY A 29 9.93 -3.13 1.64
C GLY A 29 9.80 -2.37 0.33
N LEU A 30 10.81 -1.56 -0.01
CA LEU A 30 10.72 -0.59 -1.11
C LEU A 30 10.77 -1.21 -2.51
N SER A 31 11.40 -2.38 -2.66
CA SER A 31 11.53 -3.12 -3.93
C SER A 31 11.38 -4.63 -3.69
N PRO A 32 10.18 -5.10 -3.35
CA PRO A 32 9.96 -6.46 -2.89
C PRO A 32 10.05 -7.50 -4.02
N LEU A 33 10.66 -8.65 -3.72
CA LEU A 33 10.49 -9.87 -4.50
C LEU A 33 9.17 -10.53 -4.07
N TRP A 34 8.08 -10.18 -4.73
CA TRP A 34 6.70 -10.45 -4.32
C TRP A 34 6.42 -11.91 -3.92
N LEU A 35 7.06 -12.87 -4.61
CA LEU A 35 6.88 -14.29 -4.35
C LEU A 35 7.35 -14.71 -2.94
N LEU A 36 8.42 -14.09 -2.44
CA LEU A 36 9.00 -14.45 -1.14
C LEU A 36 8.08 -14.12 0.02
N MET A 37 7.26 -13.08 -0.11
CA MET A 37 6.30 -12.70 0.93
C MET A 37 5.27 -13.79 1.23
N TRP A 38 4.87 -14.58 0.24
CA TRP A 38 3.95 -15.71 0.41
C TRP A 38 4.48 -16.80 1.34
N PHE A 39 5.80 -16.91 1.45
CA PHE A 39 6.47 -17.93 2.25
C PHE A 39 7.17 -17.37 3.49
N ALA A 40 7.29 -16.05 3.60
CA ALA A 40 8.02 -15.40 4.69
C ALA A 40 7.55 -15.82 6.10
N PRO A 41 6.24 -15.92 6.39
CA PRO A 41 5.79 -16.40 7.70
C PRO A 41 5.98 -17.91 7.92
N LEU A 42 6.02 -18.71 6.85
CA LEU A 42 5.86 -20.18 6.92
C LEU A 42 6.88 -20.89 7.84
N PRO A 43 8.20 -20.64 7.76
CA PRO A 43 9.16 -21.35 8.61
C PRO A 43 8.89 -21.14 10.10
N VAL A 44 8.66 -19.90 10.53
CA VAL A 44 8.38 -19.60 11.95
C VAL A 44 7.03 -20.15 12.39
N LEU A 45 6.01 -20.17 11.52
CA LEU A 45 4.69 -20.73 11.84
C LEU A 45 4.75 -22.25 12.09
N ILE A 46 5.49 -23.00 11.27
CA ILE A 46 5.68 -24.45 11.45
C ILE A 46 6.32 -24.75 12.80
N VAL A 47 7.35 -24.00 13.17
CA VAL A 47 8.08 -24.21 14.42
C VAL A 47 7.26 -23.75 15.62
N ALA A 48 6.51 -22.66 15.50
CA ALA A 48 5.65 -22.12 16.55
C ALA A 48 4.62 -23.13 17.08
N LEU A 49 4.17 -24.08 16.27
CA LEU A 49 3.25 -25.14 16.68
C LEU A 49 3.91 -26.18 17.59
N ARG A 50 5.25 -26.28 17.60
CA ARG A 50 6.04 -27.35 18.24
C ARG A 50 6.83 -26.90 19.47
N ILE A 51 7.19 -25.60 19.55
CA ILE A 51 8.00 -25.05 20.66
C ILE A 51 7.10 -24.44 21.76
N PRO A 52 7.62 -24.21 22.99
CA PRO A 52 6.89 -23.56 24.07
C PRO A 52 6.40 -22.16 23.71
N ALA A 53 5.23 -21.74 24.26
CA ALA A 53 4.62 -20.45 23.96
C ALA A 53 5.53 -19.24 24.25
N TRP A 54 6.32 -19.26 25.31
CA TRP A 54 7.25 -18.19 25.64
C TRP A 54 8.35 -18.01 24.59
N GLN A 55 8.83 -19.10 23.99
CA GLN A 55 9.78 -19.03 22.87
C GLN A 55 9.12 -18.44 21.62
N VAL A 56 7.89 -18.83 21.32
CA VAL A 56 7.12 -18.22 20.21
C VAL A 56 6.95 -16.72 20.43
N GLY A 57 6.64 -16.29 21.66
CA GLY A 57 6.48 -14.88 22.03
C GLY A 57 7.76 -14.04 21.87
N LEU A 58 8.93 -14.67 21.84
CA LEU A 58 10.21 -14.00 21.57
C LEU A 58 10.62 -14.12 20.09
N LEU A 59 10.57 -15.33 19.55
CA LEU A 59 11.15 -15.64 18.25
C LEU A 59 10.29 -15.13 17.08
N ALA A 60 8.97 -15.21 17.18
CA ALA A 60 8.12 -14.73 16.09
C ALA A 60 8.23 -13.21 15.88
N PRO A 61 8.08 -12.34 16.91
CA PRO A 61 8.31 -10.92 16.69
C PRO A 61 9.77 -10.59 16.33
N ALA A 62 10.76 -11.30 16.89
CA ALA A 62 12.17 -11.08 16.54
C ALA A 62 12.46 -11.38 15.06
N SER A 63 11.91 -12.48 14.52
CA SER A 63 12.06 -12.82 13.09
C SER A 63 11.45 -11.76 12.19
N TRP A 64 10.27 -11.25 12.56
CA TRP A 64 9.57 -10.22 11.79
C TRP A 64 10.30 -8.87 11.84
N LEU A 65 10.77 -8.47 13.03
CA LEU A 65 11.58 -7.26 13.21
C LEU A 65 12.89 -7.32 12.43
N ALA A 66 13.57 -8.49 12.46
CA ALA A 66 14.81 -8.69 11.70
C ALA A 66 14.57 -8.59 10.18
N GLY A 67 13.44 -9.06 9.68
CA GLY A 67 13.05 -8.88 8.27
C GLY A 67 12.87 -7.40 7.89
N TYR A 68 12.37 -6.56 8.78
CA TYR A 68 12.22 -5.12 8.55
C TYR A 68 13.54 -4.32 8.61
N LEU A 69 14.69 -4.95 8.87
CA LEU A 69 16.00 -4.28 8.77
C LEU A 69 16.29 -3.73 7.36
N ASN A 70 15.60 -4.24 6.33
CA ASN A 70 15.65 -3.70 4.97
C ASN A 70 15.18 -2.23 4.89
N LEU A 71 14.34 -1.77 5.82
CA LEU A 71 13.86 -0.39 5.90
C LEU A 71 14.75 0.51 6.79
N TRP A 72 15.74 -0.04 7.50
CA TRP A 72 16.59 0.73 8.41
C TRP A 72 17.30 1.88 7.70
N HIS A 73 17.91 1.60 6.56
CA HIS A 73 18.60 2.60 5.77
C HIS A 73 17.65 3.70 5.24
N TYR A 74 16.44 3.32 4.83
CA TYR A 74 15.41 4.26 4.37
C TYR A 74 15.02 5.26 5.48
N PHE A 75 14.75 4.79 6.70
CA PHE A 75 14.47 5.68 7.81
C PHE A 75 15.64 6.62 8.13
N HIS A 76 16.86 6.13 7.97
CA HIS A 76 18.06 6.96 8.17
C HIS A 76 18.18 8.05 7.10
N VAL A 77 17.94 7.74 5.84
CA VAL A 77 17.93 8.71 4.71
C VAL A 77 16.84 9.75 4.90
N LEU A 78 15.69 9.39 5.43
CA LEU A 78 14.64 10.32 5.82
C LEU A 78 14.98 11.17 7.05
N GLY A 79 16.15 11.02 7.67
CA GLY A 79 16.49 11.73 8.90
C GLY A 79 15.57 11.36 10.09
N ALA A 80 14.84 10.26 10.00
CA ALA A 80 13.95 9.81 11.07
C ALA A 80 14.76 9.25 12.25
N PRO A 81 14.42 9.59 13.51
CA PRO A 81 15.15 9.06 14.65
C PRO A 81 14.91 7.54 14.77
N PRO A 82 15.87 6.75 15.31
CA PRO A 82 15.74 5.30 15.44
C PRO A 82 14.44 4.84 16.09
N ILE A 83 13.90 5.62 17.03
CA ILE A 83 12.63 5.32 17.68
C ILE A 83 11.45 5.28 16.69
N ALA A 84 11.49 6.02 15.59
CA ALA A 84 10.45 6.00 14.56
C ALA A 84 10.42 4.64 13.83
N TRP A 85 11.61 4.05 13.56
CA TRP A 85 11.70 2.71 13.00
C TRP A 85 11.15 1.67 13.98
N PHE A 86 11.52 1.74 15.27
CA PHE A 86 10.98 0.83 16.30
C PHE A 86 9.47 1.01 16.47
N ALA A 87 8.96 2.22 16.44
CA ALA A 87 7.53 2.48 16.54
C ALA A 87 6.76 1.89 15.34
N SER A 88 7.29 1.99 14.14
CA SER A 88 6.66 1.45 12.93
C SER A 88 6.85 -0.06 12.81
N CYS A 89 8.09 -0.54 12.75
CA CYS A 89 8.42 -1.94 12.49
C CYS A 89 8.27 -2.81 13.75
N GLY A 90 8.56 -2.29 14.93
CA GLY A 90 8.42 -2.99 16.21
C GLY A 90 6.97 -3.29 16.56
N THR A 91 6.05 -2.33 16.37
CA THR A 91 4.61 -2.57 16.59
C THR A 91 4.05 -3.61 15.62
N ALA A 92 4.51 -3.60 14.37
CA ALA A 92 4.16 -4.62 13.38
C ALA A 92 4.69 -6.01 13.77
N ALA A 93 5.94 -6.07 14.26
CA ALA A 93 6.53 -7.32 14.76
C ALA A 93 5.78 -7.88 15.97
N LEU A 94 5.35 -7.02 16.90
CA LEU A 94 4.52 -7.42 18.04
C LEU A 94 3.15 -7.94 17.59
N ALA A 95 2.50 -7.27 16.65
CA ALA A 95 1.22 -7.71 16.12
C ALA A 95 1.34 -9.09 15.44
N PHE A 96 2.41 -9.32 14.68
CA PHE A 96 2.72 -10.62 14.10
C PHE A 96 2.90 -11.68 15.20
N GLY A 97 3.73 -11.41 16.21
CA GLY A 97 3.96 -12.32 17.34
C GLY A 97 2.68 -12.69 18.08
N LEU A 98 1.80 -11.71 18.36
CA LEU A 98 0.49 -11.93 18.98
C LEU A 98 -0.42 -12.82 18.10
N GLY A 99 -0.45 -12.58 16.80
CA GLY A 99 -1.20 -13.41 15.85
C GLY A 99 -0.70 -14.86 15.82
N VAL A 100 0.63 -15.08 15.84
CA VAL A 100 1.24 -16.42 15.90
C VAL A 100 0.92 -17.12 17.22
N LEU A 101 1.00 -16.42 18.35
CA LEU A 101 0.61 -16.97 19.65
C LEU A 101 -0.88 -17.35 19.69
N LEU A 102 -1.74 -16.55 19.12
CA LEU A 102 -3.17 -16.81 19.03
C LEU A 102 -3.45 -18.05 18.15
N MET A 103 -2.82 -18.13 16.97
CA MET A 103 -2.87 -19.30 16.09
C MET A 103 -2.48 -20.57 16.84
N ARG A 104 -1.31 -20.53 17.51
CA ARG A 104 -0.80 -21.65 18.30
C ARG A 104 -1.80 -22.07 19.41
N ALA A 105 -2.27 -21.12 20.20
CA ALA A 105 -3.20 -21.40 21.29
C ALA A 105 -4.48 -22.07 20.85
N LEU A 106 -5.03 -21.66 19.71
CA LEU A 106 -6.24 -22.25 19.10
C LEU A 106 -5.97 -23.62 18.50
N ALA A 107 -4.81 -23.81 17.84
CA ALA A 107 -4.39 -25.11 17.30
C ALA A 107 -4.27 -26.16 18.40
N HIS A 108 -3.61 -25.85 19.52
CA HIS A 108 -3.50 -26.73 20.67
C HIS A 108 -4.84 -27.05 21.35
N ARG A 109 -5.82 -26.14 21.23
CA ARG A 109 -7.22 -26.37 21.68
C ARG A 109 -8.09 -27.03 20.62
N ARG A 110 -7.50 -27.54 19.54
CA ARG A 110 -8.18 -28.24 18.43
C ARG A 110 -9.24 -27.37 17.72
N ALA A 111 -9.11 -26.04 17.77
CA ALA A 111 -9.97 -25.09 17.08
C ALA A 111 -9.33 -24.68 15.74
N MET A 112 -9.11 -25.63 14.83
CA MET A 112 -8.24 -25.47 13.65
C MET A 112 -8.72 -24.38 12.68
N TRP A 113 -10.04 -24.24 12.45
CA TRP A 113 -10.57 -23.18 11.59
C TRP A 113 -10.34 -21.78 12.18
N SER A 114 -10.50 -21.65 13.50
CA SER A 114 -10.18 -20.39 14.19
C SER A 114 -8.66 -20.13 14.21
N ALA A 115 -7.83 -21.17 14.33
CA ALA A 115 -6.38 -21.06 14.23
C ALA A 115 -5.95 -20.58 12.82
N TRP A 116 -6.58 -21.10 11.77
CA TRP A 116 -6.31 -20.69 10.38
C TRP A 116 -6.62 -19.23 10.13
N LEU A 117 -7.69 -18.70 10.72
CA LEU A 117 -8.14 -17.31 10.54
C LEU A 117 -7.46 -16.32 11.50
N SER A 118 -6.81 -16.79 12.57
CA SER A 118 -6.37 -15.95 13.68
C SER A 118 -5.24 -14.99 13.32
N LEU A 119 -4.16 -15.47 12.71
CA LEU A 119 -3.04 -14.61 12.31
C LEU A 119 -3.46 -13.58 11.25
N PRO A 120 -4.12 -13.96 10.14
CA PRO A 120 -4.57 -12.97 9.17
C PRO A 120 -5.56 -11.95 9.75
N ALA A 121 -6.50 -12.37 10.62
CA ALA A 121 -7.42 -11.42 11.27
C ALA A 121 -6.70 -10.47 12.22
N THR A 122 -5.74 -10.96 13.02
CA THR A 122 -4.95 -10.11 13.93
C THR A 122 -4.15 -9.07 13.14
N TRP A 123 -3.47 -9.52 12.10
CA TRP A 123 -2.63 -8.65 11.28
C TRP A 123 -3.43 -7.59 10.54
N THR A 124 -4.49 -8.00 9.83
CA THR A 124 -5.33 -7.06 9.07
C THR A 124 -6.02 -6.06 10.01
N THR A 125 -6.47 -6.50 11.18
CA THR A 125 -6.98 -5.58 12.23
C THR A 125 -5.92 -4.57 12.67
N PHE A 126 -4.69 -5.03 12.89
CA PHE A 126 -3.57 -4.15 13.26
C PHE A 126 -3.29 -3.11 12.15
N GLU A 127 -3.15 -3.53 10.88
CA GLU A 127 -2.89 -2.60 9.77
C GLU A 127 -4.04 -1.60 9.60
N PHE A 128 -5.28 -2.07 9.72
CA PHE A 128 -6.46 -1.23 9.58
C PHE A 128 -6.57 -0.19 10.71
N ILE A 129 -6.33 -0.57 11.96
CA ILE A 129 -6.28 0.38 13.07
C ILE A 129 -5.12 1.37 12.88
N ARG A 130 -3.95 0.88 12.48
CA ARG A 130 -2.79 1.72 12.21
C ARG A 130 -3.08 2.76 11.13
N TYR A 131 -3.78 2.41 10.06
CA TYR A 131 -4.19 3.34 9.01
C TYR A 131 -4.92 4.57 9.56
N TRP A 132 -5.79 4.40 10.55
CA TRP A 132 -6.56 5.49 11.15
C TRP A 132 -5.76 6.37 12.12
N ILE A 133 -4.75 5.85 12.76
CA ILE A 133 -3.98 6.55 13.79
C ILE A 133 -2.61 7.03 13.32
N TRP A 134 -2.10 6.52 12.19
CA TRP A 134 -0.75 6.79 11.71
C TRP A 134 -0.77 7.83 10.58
N PRO A 135 0.18 8.81 10.57
CA PRO A 135 0.15 9.91 9.59
C PRO A 135 0.61 9.50 8.17
N HIS A 136 0.86 8.23 7.93
CA HIS A 136 1.32 7.71 6.63
C HIS A 136 0.27 6.82 5.95
N GLY A 137 -0.99 6.87 6.42
CA GLY A 137 -2.08 6.12 5.79
C GLY A 137 -1.80 4.61 5.69
N SER A 138 -2.03 4.04 4.54
CA SER A 138 -1.84 2.60 4.26
C SER A 138 -0.42 2.23 3.84
N ALA A 139 0.50 3.19 3.70
CA ALA A 139 1.81 2.99 3.06
C ALA A 139 2.66 1.82 3.59
N ALA A 140 2.48 1.41 4.85
CA ALA A 140 3.22 0.30 5.43
C ALA A 140 2.48 -1.05 5.39
N CYS A 141 1.39 -1.20 4.61
CA CYS A 141 0.68 -2.47 4.49
C CYS A 141 1.48 -3.51 3.69
N ILE A 142 1.46 -4.77 4.17
CA ILE A 142 2.17 -5.87 3.47
C ILE A 142 1.59 -6.17 2.08
N ALA A 143 0.37 -5.73 1.81
CA ALA A 143 -0.26 -5.83 0.49
C ALA A 143 0.61 -5.23 -0.62
N TYR A 144 1.37 -4.17 -0.31
CA TYR A 144 2.26 -3.51 -1.27
C TYR A 144 3.47 -4.33 -1.68
N SER A 145 3.74 -5.43 -1.01
CA SER A 145 4.69 -6.43 -1.51
C SER A 145 4.24 -7.10 -2.82
N GLN A 146 2.96 -6.99 -3.20
CA GLN A 146 2.34 -7.68 -4.34
C GLN A 146 2.07 -6.78 -5.56
N LEU A 147 2.60 -5.57 -5.58
CA LEU A 147 2.35 -4.58 -6.65
C LEU A 147 2.76 -5.08 -8.04
N ASN A 148 3.75 -5.99 -8.13
CA ASN A 148 4.19 -6.61 -9.38
C ASN A 148 3.44 -7.91 -9.74
N PHE A 149 2.52 -8.38 -8.90
CA PHE A 149 1.75 -9.60 -9.18
C PHE A 149 0.33 -9.23 -9.63
N LEU A 150 0.20 -8.78 -10.89
CA LEU A 150 -1.04 -8.25 -11.47
C LEU A 150 -2.29 -9.10 -11.24
N PRO A 151 -2.28 -10.45 -11.41
CA PRO A 151 -3.48 -11.24 -11.15
C PRO A 151 -3.96 -11.15 -9.71
N PHE A 152 -3.05 -11.14 -8.74
CA PHE A 152 -3.40 -10.98 -7.33
C PHE A 152 -3.73 -9.53 -6.96
N LEU A 153 -3.08 -8.56 -7.59
CA LEU A 153 -3.36 -7.13 -7.42
C LEU A 153 -4.84 -6.80 -7.69
N GLN A 154 -5.50 -7.55 -8.59
CA GLN A 154 -6.93 -7.35 -8.86
C GLN A 154 -7.81 -7.57 -7.61
N THR A 155 -7.35 -8.29 -6.60
CA THR A 155 -8.04 -8.43 -5.29
C THR A 155 -8.27 -7.08 -4.62
N ALA A 156 -7.42 -6.08 -4.90
CA ALA A 156 -7.61 -4.72 -4.40
C ALA A 156 -8.95 -4.12 -4.83
N SER A 157 -9.44 -4.42 -6.04
CA SER A 157 -10.76 -3.98 -6.52
C SER A 157 -11.94 -4.58 -5.77
N LEU A 158 -11.74 -5.64 -4.97
CA LEU A 158 -12.76 -6.27 -4.14
C LEU A 158 -12.70 -5.79 -2.69
N ALA A 159 -11.51 -5.77 -2.10
CA ALA A 159 -11.33 -5.65 -0.66
C ALA A 159 -10.17 -4.74 -0.24
N GLY A 160 -9.60 -3.98 -1.18
CA GLY A 160 -8.49 -3.07 -0.92
C GLY A 160 -7.23 -3.77 -0.41
N PRO A 161 -6.31 -3.04 0.20
CA PRO A 161 -5.07 -3.60 0.76
C PRO A 161 -5.37 -4.57 1.91
N TRP A 162 -6.49 -4.39 2.59
CA TRP A 162 -6.90 -5.19 3.74
C TRP A 162 -7.15 -6.64 3.36
N GLY A 163 -7.91 -6.88 2.27
CA GLY A 163 -8.16 -8.23 1.76
C GLY A 163 -6.89 -8.90 1.22
N MET A 164 -6.04 -8.14 0.55
CA MET A 164 -4.76 -8.66 0.06
C MET A 164 -3.83 -9.09 1.20
N GLY A 165 -3.64 -8.23 2.22
CA GLY A 165 -2.83 -8.53 3.40
C GLY A 165 -3.35 -9.74 4.17
N PHE A 166 -4.68 -9.86 4.29
CA PHE A 166 -5.34 -11.03 4.90
C PHE A 166 -4.96 -12.33 4.19
N VAL A 167 -5.08 -12.39 2.87
CA VAL A 167 -4.82 -13.59 2.08
C VAL A 167 -3.33 -13.96 2.07
N LEU A 168 -2.44 -12.96 2.05
CA LEU A 168 -1.00 -13.16 2.18
C LEU A 168 -0.59 -13.89 3.45
N LEU A 169 -1.32 -13.71 4.55
CA LEU A 169 -1.08 -14.43 5.81
C LEU A 169 -1.95 -15.67 5.96
N LEU A 170 -3.13 -15.72 5.32
CA LEU A 170 -4.00 -16.90 5.33
C LEU A 170 -3.31 -18.11 4.69
N PHE A 171 -2.62 -17.88 3.58
CA PHE A 171 -1.95 -18.95 2.83
C PHE A 171 -0.87 -19.66 3.64
N PRO A 172 0.19 -19.00 4.16
CA PRO A 172 1.21 -19.67 4.97
C PRO A 172 0.67 -20.23 6.28
N THR A 173 -0.36 -19.62 6.87
CA THR A 173 -1.02 -20.17 8.07
C THR A 173 -1.70 -21.49 7.77
N GLY A 174 -2.42 -21.60 6.65
CA GLY A 174 -3.04 -22.84 6.21
C GLY A 174 -2.03 -23.93 5.90
N LEU A 175 -0.93 -23.60 5.23
CA LEU A 175 0.17 -24.54 4.97
C LEU A 175 0.80 -25.05 6.27
N ALA A 176 1.12 -24.18 7.22
CA ALA A 176 1.73 -24.56 8.49
C ALA A 176 0.84 -25.50 9.30
N LEU A 177 -0.47 -25.21 9.39
CA LEU A 177 -1.45 -26.06 10.04
C LEU A 177 -1.61 -27.40 9.32
N ALA A 178 -1.63 -27.41 7.99
CA ALA A 178 -1.70 -28.65 7.22
C ALA A 178 -0.48 -29.54 7.45
N VAL A 179 0.73 -28.97 7.44
CA VAL A 179 1.99 -29.69 7.73
C VAL A 179 1.97 -30.31 9.14
N ASP A 180 1.48 -29.58 10.13
CA ASP A 180 1.39 -30.06 11.51
C ASP A 180 0.37 -31.20 11.68
N LEU A 181 -0.78 -31.08 11.01
CA LEU A 181 -1.86 -32.08 11.08
C LEU A 181 -1.59 -33.33 10.24
N TRP A 182 -0.76 -33.25 9.19
CA TRP A 182 -0.62 -34.33 8.19
C TRP A 182 -0.27 -35.69 8.76
N PRO A 183 0.64 -35.83 9.73
CA PRO A 183 1.01 -37.14 10.27
C PRO A 183 -0.12 -37.89 10.95
N GLN A 184 -1.05 -37.18 11.62
CA GLN A 184 -2.07 -37.77 12.50
C GLN A 184 -3.50 -37.60 12.02
N LYS A 185 -3.79 -36.53 11.25
CA LYS A 185 -5.14 -36.10 10.85
C LYS A 185 -5.21 -35.66 9.39
N ARG A 186 -4.81 -36.55 8.48
CA ARG A 186 -4.70 -36.27 7.03
C ARG A 186 -5.95 -35.63 6.44
N GLN A 187 -7.15 -36.12 6.82
CA GLN A 187 -8.40 -35.59 6.30
C GLN A 187 -8.63 -34.11 6.72
N GLN A 188 -8.29 -33.76 7.96
CA GLN A 188 -8.40 -32.39 8.43
C GLN A 188 -7.35 -31.48 7.79
N ALA A 189 -6.11 -31.97 7.64
CA ALA A 189 -5.05 -31.30 6.92
C ALA A 189 -5.48 -31.00 5.48
N ALA A 190 -6.00 -32.01 4.77
CA ALA A 190 -6.49 -31.87 3.40
C ALA A 190 -7.65 -30.85 3.27
N ARG A 191 -8.55 -30.78 4.26
CA ARG A 191 -9.63 -29.77 4.27
C ARG A 191 -9.09 -28.34 4.42
N ILE A 192 -8.15 -28.10 5.33
CA ILE A 192 -7.56 -26.78 5.53
C ILE A 192 -6.74 -26.38 4.30
N LEU A 193 -5.92 -27.29 3.78
CA LEU A 193 -5.14 -27.05 2.57
C LEU A 193 -6.06 -26.76 1.36
N GLY A 194 -7.09 -27.59 1.19
CA GLY A 194 -8.08 -27.40 0.12
C GLY A 194 -8.77 -26.04 0.21
N ALA A 195 -9.24 -25.65 1.41
CA ALA A 195 -9.86 -24.34 1.61
C ALA A 195 -8.87 -23.18 1.31
N THR A 196 -7.61 -23.31 1.77
CA THR A 196 -6.55 -22.32 1.52
C THR A 196 -6.28 -22.15 0.02
N CYS A 197 -6.09 -23.29 -0.68
CA CYS A 197 -5.84 -23.27 -2.13
C CYS A 197 -7.06 -22.77 -2.91
N SER A 198 -8.30 -23.12 -2.47
CA SER A 198 -9.53 -22.67 -3.14
C SER A 198 -9.71 -21.15 -3.05
N VAL A 199 -9.42 -20.54 -1.89
CA VAL A 199 -9.47 -19.08 -1.75
C VAL A 199 -8.48 -18.41 -2.69
N LEU A 200 -7.22 -18.87 -2.69
CA LEU A 200 -6.20 -18.30 -3.56
C LEU A 200 -6.53 -18.50 -5.05
N ALA A 201 -6.96 -19.70 -5.43
CA ALA A 201 -7.33 -20.01 -6.80
C ALA A 201 -8.51 -19.14 -7.28
N ALA A 202 -9.55 -18.97 -6.45
CA ALA A 202 -10.69 -18.13 -6.78
C ALA A 202 -10.27 -16.67 -7.03
N LEU A 203 -9.40 -16.11 -6.20
CA LEU A 203 -8.89 -14.74 -6.37
C LEU A 203 -7.99 -14.60 -7.60
N LEU A 204 -7.15 -15.58 -7.89
CA LEU A 204 -6.32 -15.57 -9.11
C LEU A 204 -7.18 -15.71 -10.38
N ILE A 205 -8.17 -16.61 -10.38
CA ILE A 205 -9.12 -16.75 -11.48
C ILE A 205 -9.87 -15.44 -11.71
N PHE A 206 -10.39 -14.82 -10.65
CA PHE A 206 -11.00 -13.49 -10.72
C PHE A 206 -10.04 -12.45 -11.33
N GLY A 207 -8.79 -12.44 -10.87
CA GLY A 207 -7.78 -11.51 -11.39
C GLY A 207 -7.48 -11.74 -12.87
N PHE A 208 -7.32 -12.97 -13.30
CA PHE A 208 -7.12 -13.31 -14.71
C PHE A 208 -8.33 -12.91 -15.58
N ILE A 209 -9.56 -13.18 -15.13
CA ILE A 209 -10.79 -12.76 -15.82
C ILE A 209 -10.82 -11.24 -15.95
N ARG A 210 -10.60 -10.49 -14.85
CA ARG A 210 -10.61 -9.04 -14.87
C ARG A 210 -9.54 -8.47 -15.81
N LEU A 211 -8.35 -9.05 -15.82
CA LEU A 211 -7.28 -8.66 -16.74
C LEU A 211 -7.60 -9.00 -18.21
N SER A 212 -8.32 -10.07 -18.49
CA SER A 212 -8.70 -10.46 -19.85
C SER A 212 -9.87 -9.65 -20.42
N THR A 213 -10.61 -8.95 -19.59
CA THR A 213 -11.74 -8.11 -20.05
C THR A 213 -11.19 -6.89 -20.78
N PRO A 214 -11.62 -6.62 -22.03
CA PRO A 214 -11.19 -5.44 -22.76
C PRO A 214 -11.50 -4.15 -21.98
N GLN A 215 -10.61 -3.19 -22.07
CA GLN A 215 -10.86 -1.84 -21.61
C GLN A 215 -11.48 -1.05 -22.75
N GLY A 216 -12.53 -0.27 -22.45
CA GLY A 216 -13.22 0.52 -23.45
C GLY A 216 -12.52 1.84 -23.75
N ASP A 217 -12.93 2.47 -24.86
CA ASP A 217 -12.68 3.88 -25.11
C ASP A 217 -13.46 4.75 -24.12
N PRO A 218 -13.01 5.97 -23.85
CA PRO A 218 -12.01 6.72 -24.61
C PRO A 218 -10.58 6.52 -24.12
N VAL A 219 -9.61 6.79 -24.98
CA VAL A 219 -8.17 6.81 -24.69
C VAL A 219 -7.65 8.24 -24.74
N VAL A 220 -6.67 8.55 -23.88
CA VAL A 220 -6.04 9.88 -23.79
C VAL A 220 -4.53 9.73 -23.99
N LYS A 221 -3.95 10.57 -24.82
CA LYS A 221 -2.50 10.67 -24.96
C LYS A 221 -1.97 11.65 -23.92
N VAL A 222 -1.13 11.15 -23.02
CA VAL A 222 -0.63 11.88 -21.85
C VAL A 222 0.87 12.11 -21.95
N GLY A 223 1.33 13.28 -21.53
CA GLY A 223 2.72 13.64 -21.40
C GLY A 223 3.12 13.84 -19.93
N LEU A 224 4.29 13.38 -19.56
CA LEU A 224 4.88 13.59 -18.24
C LEU A 224 6.25 14.20 -18.41
N ILE A 225 6.60 15.10 -17.49
CA ILE A 225 7.93 15.74 -17.46
C ILE A 225 8.43 15.71 -16.03
N ALA A 226 9.69 15.37 -15.80
CA ALA A 226 10.35 15.56 -14.50
C ALA A 226 11.82 15.96 -14.69
N SER A 227 12.34 16.72 -13.73
CA SER A 227 13.75 17.07 -13.65
C SER A 227 14.24 16.96 -12.21
N ASP A 228 15.38 16.30 -12.04
CA ASP A 228 16.09 16.15 -10.76
C ASP A 228 17.25 17.19 -10.64
N ALA A 229 17.25 18.23 -11.47
CA ALA A 229 18.38 19.17 -11.60
C ALA A 229 18.75 19.89 -10.30
N ASN A 230 17.83 19.97 -9.34
CA ASN A 230 18.05 20.64 -8.05
C ASN A 230 18.49 19.69 -6.92
N GLY A 231 18.93 18.48 -7.24
CA GLY A 231 19.50 17.53 -6.27
C GLY A 231 18.59 17.18 -5.10
N GLY A 232 17.29 17.00 -5.35
CA GLY A 232 16.32 16.66 -4.32
C GLY A 232 15.86 17.82 -3.43
N SER A 233 16.11 19.07 -3.84
CA SER A 233 15.59 20.28 -3.17
C SER A 233 14.58 21.03 -4.04
N SER A 234 13.62 21.70 -3.41
CA SER A 234 12.75 22.64 -4.10
C SER A 234 13.44 23.99 -4.28
N ILE A 235 13.14 24.69 -5.38
CA ILE A 235 13.56 26.09 -5.53
C ILE A 235 12.67 26.94 -4.63
N ASN A 236 13.26 27.50 -3.57
CA ASN A 236 12.55 28.35 -2.60
C ASN A 236 12.60 29.85 -2.93
N ASP A 237 13.33 30.24 -3.98
CA ASP A 237 13.41 31.60 -4.48
C ASP A 237 12.31 31.85 -5.52
N PRO A 238 11.37 32.76 -5.27
CA PRO A 238 10.28 33.09 -6.22
C PRO A 238 10.72 33.95 -7.40
N GLY A 239 12.00 34.32 -7.49
CA GLY A 239 12.59 35.15 -8.55
C GLY A 239 13.03 34.31 -9.77
N ALA A 240 14.16 34.78 -10.39
CA ALA A 240 14.69 34.24 -11.63
C ALA A 240 14.88 32.70 -11.62
N PRO A 241 15.38 32.04 -10.53
CA PRO A 241 15.56 30.59 -10.55
C PRO A 241 14.26 29.82 -10.78
N THR A 242 13.17 30.22 -10.11
CA THR A 242 11.84 29.62 -10.31
C THR A 242 11.31 29.92 -11.72
N GLN A 243 11.46 31.15 -12.21
CA GLN A 243 11.02 31.55 -13.52
C GLN A 243 11.71 30.71 -14.62
N HIS A 244 13.03 30.63 -14.61
CA HIS A 244 13.79 29.81 -15.58
C HIS A 244 13.40 28.34 -15.55
N LEU A 245 13.14 27.78 -14.37
CA LEU A 245 12.69 26.41 -14.26
C LEU A 245 11.32 26.23 -14.95
N PHE A 246 10.36 27.11 -14.69
CA PHE A 246 9.02 27.02 -15.29
C PHE A 246 9.06 27.27 -16.81
N GLU A 247 9.93 28.15 -17.32
CA GLU A 247 10.15 28.35 -18.75
C GLU A 247 10.67 27.08 -19.44
N ASN A 248 11.59 26.35 -18.80
CA ASN A 248 12.08 25.08 -19.30
C ASN A 248 10.94 24.02 -19.33
N TYR A 249 10.17 23.91 -18.25
CA TYR A 249 9.02 23.01 -18.23
C TYR A 249 7.96 23.37 -19.29
N ALA A 250 7.69 24.65 -19.50
CA ALA A 250 6.77 25.10 -20.53
C ALA A 250 7.28 24.76 -21.94
N THR A 251 8.58 24.79 -22.18
CA THR A 251 9.21 24.41 -23.45
C THR A 251 8.99 22.93 -23.73
N HIS A 252 9.33 22.04 -22.78
CA HIS A 252 9.14 20.62 -22.93
C HIS A 252 7.65 20.23 -22.99
N ALA A 253 6.76 20.97 -22.29
CA ALA A 253 5.32 20.78 -22.42
C ALA A 253 4.84 21.03 -23.85
N ARG A 254 5.30 22.14 -24.51
CA ARG A 254 4.96 22.41 -25.92
C ARG A 254 5.47 21.28 -26.84
N GLU A 255 6.65 20.75 -26.60
CA GLU A 255 7.21 19.63 -27.37
C GLU A 255 6.35 18.37 -27.27
N LEU A 256 5.89 18.00 -26.05
CA LEU A 256 5.01 16.86 -25.85
C LEU A 256 3.62 17.07 -26.47
N ILE A 257 3.08 18.29 -26.38
CA ILE A 257 1.81 18.66 -26.99
C ILE A 257 1.92 18.63 -28.52
N ALA A 258 3.01 19.08 -29.10
CA ALA A 258 3.27 18.98 -30.54
C ALA A 258 3.33 17.52 -31.01
N GLN A 259 3.72 16.59 -30.11
CA GLN A 259 3.68 15.16 -30.36
C GLN A 259 2.28 14.55 -30.08
N GLY A 260 1.30 15.37 -29.72
CA GLY A 260 -0.11 15.00 -29.55
C GLY A 260 -0.53 14.73 -28.12
N ALA A 261 0.23 15.13 -27.09
CA ALA A 261 -0.23 15.03 -25.70
C ALA A 261 -1.46 15.94 -25.48
N GLN A 262 -2.52 15.40 -24.93
CA GLN A 262 -3.76 16.12 -24.59
C GLN A 262 -3.73 16.65 -23.15
N VAL A 263 -2.88 16.08 -22.32
CA VAL A 263 -2.58 16.54 -20.96
C VAL A 263 -1.12 16.34 -20.66
N VAL A 264 -0.48 17.29 -19.96
CA VAL A 264 0.90 17.20 -19.50
C VAL A 264 0.94 17.40 -17.99
N VAL A 265 1.57 16.46 -17.28
CA VAL A 265 1.74 16.49 -15.82
C VAL A 265 3.21 16.72 -15.48
N MET A 266 3.44 17.68 -14.61
CA MET A 266 4.78 18.05 -14.08
C MET A 266 4.86 17.69 -12.59
N PRO A 267 6.08 17.64 -12.00
CA PRO A 267 6.26 17.18 -10.63
C PRO A 267 5.71 18.14 -9.57
N GLU A 268 5.73 17.64 -8.33
CA GLU A 268 5.38 18.36 -7.10
C GLU A 268 6.45 19.36 -6.68
N ASP A 269 6.03 20.51 -6.10
CA ASP A 269 6.87 21.50 -5.39
C ASP A 269 8.14 21.87 -6.16
N MET A 270 8.00 22.16 -7.47
CA MET A 270 9.14 22.48 -8.34
C MET A 270 9.77 23.82 -7.99
N GLY A 271 8.94 24.82 -7.68
CA GLY A 271 9.35 26.18 -7.37
C GLY A 271 8.27 26.92 -6.58
N VAL A 272 8.55 28.19 -6.22
CA VAL A 272 7.68 29.02 -5.37
C VAL A 272 7.00 30.10 -6.16
N ALA A 273 5.68 30.21 -6.05
CA ALA A 273 4.91 31.34 -6.55
C ALA A 273 4.29 32.14 -5.38
N LEU A 274 4.49 33.45 -5.40
CA LEU A 274 3.85 34.41 -4.47
C LEU A 274 2.51 34.90 -5.04
N ASP A 275 1.71 35.60 -4.24
CA ASP A 275 0.49 36.26 -4.74
C ASP A 275 0.81 37.31 -5.83
N SER A 276 1.98 37.95 -5.76
CA SER A 276 2.47 38.92 -6.75
C SER A 276 3.04 38.29 -8.02
N THR A 277 3.50 37.02 -7.99
CA THR A 277 4.18 36.38 -9.13
C THR A 277 3.41 35.21 -9.74
N VAL A 278 2.27 34.83 -9.16
CA VAL A 278 1.46 33.72 -9.73
C VAL A 278 0.89 34.09 -11.11
N THR A 279 0.60 35.35 -11.33
CA THR A 279 0.14 35.86 -12.64
C THR A 279 1.19 35.65 -13.74
N ASP A 280 2.49 35.71 -13.39
CA ASP A 280 3.58 35.48 -14.35
C ASP A 280 3.64 34.00 -14.71
N VAL A 281 3.43 33.12 -13.72
CA VAL A 281 3.32 31.67 -13.95
C VAL A 281 2.09 31.36 -14.80
N ASP A 282 0.94 31.99 -14.51
CA ASP A 282 -0.28 31.83 -15.30
C ASP A 282 -0.11 32.31 -16.74
N ALA A 283 0.60 33.46 -16.94
CA ALA A 283 0.90 34.00 -18.26
C ALA A 283 1.82 33.09 -19.09
N LEU A 284 2.59 32.20 -18.44
CA LEU A 284 3.45 31.24 -19.13
C LEU A 284 2.68 29.99 -19.58
N PHE A 285 1.77 29.45 -18.76
CA PHE A 285 1.11 28.16 -19.01
C PHE A 285 -0.29 28.27 -19.60
N GLN A 286 -1.11 29.27 -19.21
CA GLN A 286 -2.48 29.43 -19.72
C GLN A 286 -2.53 29.61 -21.24
N PRO A 287 -1.66 30.42 -21.89
CA PRO A 287 -1.69 30.52 -23.34
C PRO A 287 -1.37 29.21 -24.06
N ILE A 288 -0.58 28.32 -23.46
CA ILE A 288 -0.33 26.99 -24.03
C ILE A 288 -1.63 26.19 -24.05
N ALA A 289 -2.36 26.16 -22.92
CA ALA A 289 -3.64 25.47 -22.83
C ALA A 289 -4.68 26.03 -23.83
N ASP A 290 -4.79 27.36 -23.90
CA ASP A 290 -5.77 28.03 -24.77
C ASP A 290 -5.50 27.80 -26.26
N GLN A 291 -4.23 27.85 -26.66
CA GLN A 291 -3.84 27.70 -28.08
C GLN A 291 -3.89 26.25 -28.57
N THR A 292 -3.65 25.28 -27.68
CA THR A 292 -3.50 23.88 -28.06
C THR A 292 -4.72 23.01 -27.71
N GLY A 293 -5.62 23.51 -26.85
CA GLY A 293 -6.73 22.74 -26.33
C GLY A 293 -6.30 21.67 -25.31
N SER A 294 -5.06 21.70 -24.83
CA SER A 294 -4.50 20.72 -23.89
C SER A 294 -4.63 21.17 -22.44
N VAL A 295 -4.52 20.23 -21.49
CA VAL A 295 -4.49 20.52 -20.05
C VAL A 295 -3.06 20.43 -19.55
N LEU A 296 -2.65 21.35 -18.66
CA LEU A 296 -1.36 21.30 -17.98
C LEU A 296 -1.57 21.27 -16.47
N ILE A 297 -0.82 20.40 -15.79
CA ILE A 297 -0.80 20.29 -14.33
C ILE A 297 0.62 20.55 -13.86
N ILE A 298 0.83 21.57 -13.04
CA ILE A 298 2.15 21.89 -12.47
C ILE A 298 2.10 21.86 -10.94
N GLY A 299 3.13 21.30 -10.33
CA GLY A 299 3.29 21.31 -8.86
C GLY A 299 4.17 22.48 -8.42
N MET A 300 3.70 23.29 -7.45
CA MET A 300 4.43 24.41 -6.91
C MET A 300 4.14 24.67 -5.43
N ALA A 301 5.06 25.32 -4.73
CA ALA A 301 4.79 25.93 -3.44
C ALA A 301 4.10 27.27 -3.64
N ARG A 302 2.86 27.38 -3.21
CA ARG A 302 2.11 28.64 -3.24
C ARG A 302 2.23 29.37 -1.92
N ARG A 303 2.97 30.49 -1.89
CA ARG A 303 3.17 31.31 -0.69
C ARG A 303 2.22 32.51 -0.73
N ARG A 304 1.26 32.54 0.19
CA ARG A 304 0.35 33.65 0.45
C ARG A 304 0.78 34.39 1.72
N SER A 305 0.23 35.58 1.94
CA SER A 305 0.55 36.41 3.12
C SER A 305 0.37 35.66 4.46
N ALA A 306 -0.62 34.81 4.58
CA ALA A 306 -0.98 34.10 5.81
C ALA A 306 -0.71 32.58 5.79
N SER A 307 -0.37 31.98 4.64
CA SER A 307 -0.22 30.52 4.51
C SER A 307 0.66 30.15 3.35
N GLN A 308 1.27 28.96 3.41
CA GLN A 308 1.95 28.36 2.29
C GLN A 308 1.31 26.98 2.01
N HIS A 309 1.04 26.67 0.75
CA HIS A 309 0.46 25.41 0.33
C HIS A 309 1.34 24.71 -0.71
N ASN A 310 1.38 23.41 -0.65
CA ASN A 310 1.86 22.57 -1.73
C ASN A 310 0.69 22.42 -2.73
N GLU A 311 0.78 23.06 -3.89
CA GLU A 311 -0.32 23.19 -4.85
C GLU A 311 -0.02 22.48 -6.16
N ALA A 312 -1.05 21.81 -6.72
CA ALA A 312 -1.14 21.51 -8.14
C ALA A 312 -1.99 22.60 -8.82
N ARG A 313 -1.39 23.32 -9.76
CA ARG A 313 -2.09 24.33 -10.55
C ARG A 313 -2.47 23.76 -11.90
N ILE A 314 -3.71 23.98 -12.28
CA ILE A 314 -4.39 23.34 -13.40
C ILE A 314 -4.75 24.39 -14.41
N TYR A 315 -4.25 24.24 -15.64
CA TYR A 315 -4.56 25.10 -16.79
C TYR A 315 -5.35 24.27 -17.79
N GLY A 316 -6.53 24.75 -18.13
CA GLY A 316 -7.38 24.18 -19.16
C GLY A 316 -7.77 25.23 -20.20
N PRO A 317 -8.15 24.81 -21.43
CA PRO A 317 -8.46 25.73 -22.51
C PRO A 317 -9.73 26.56 -22.21
N GLY A 318 -9.63 27.88 -22.33
CA GLY A 318 -10.77 28.81 -22.18
C GLY A 318 -11.30 28.93 -20.75
N VAL A 319 -10.61 28.44 -19.73
CA VAL A 319 -11.03 28.52 -18.32
C VAL A 319 -9.92 29.12 -17.47
N ALA A 320 -10.32 29.88 -16.44
CA ALA A 320 -9.33 30.40 -15.49
C ALA A 320 -8.59 29.27 -14.76
N PRO A 321 -7.27 29.46 -14.43
CA PRO A 321 -6.49 28.48 -13.70
C PRO A 321 -7.14 28.09 -12.38
N ARG A 322 -7.08 26.79 -12.06
CA ARG A 322 -7.58 26.23 -10.81
C ARG A 322 -6.40 25.72 -9.97
N SER A 323 -6.61 25.56 -8.69
CA SER A 323 -5.61 24.99 -7.78
C SER A 323 -6.20 23.87 -6.94
N TYR A 324 -5.38 22.86 -6.70
CA TYR A 324 -5.56 21.85 -5.65
C TYR A 324 -4.43 22.01 -4.64
N ALA A 325 -4.73 22.12 -3.36
CA ALA A 325 -3.74 22.09 -2.30
C ALA A 325 -3.67 20.69 -1.68
N LYS A 326 -2.46 20.16 -1.49
CA LYS A 326 -2.20 18.82 -0.93
C LYS A 326 -2.94 18.63 0.39
N GLU A 327 -3.72 17.57 0.51
CA GLU A 327 -4.55 17.27 1.68
C GLU A 327 -3.71 16.59 2.78
N HIS A 328 -2.81 15.66 2.41
CA HIS A 328 -2.01 14.87 3.33
C HIS A 328 -0.52 15.23 3.25
N LEU A 329 -0.09 16.08 4.16
CA LEU A 329 1.30 16.52 4.23
C LEU A 329 2.21 15.45 4.85
N LEU A 330 3.47 15.39 4.42
CA LEU A 330 4.48 14.47 4.94
C LEU A 330 5.14 15.04 6.21
N PRO A 331 4.93 14.43 7.39
CA PRO A 331 5.64 14.84 8.61
C PRO A 331 7.11 14.35 8.60
N PRO A 332 8.04 15.13 9.20
CA PRO A 332 7.89 16.52 9.62
C PRO A 332 8.15 17.52 8.47
N PHE A 333 8.56 17.04 7.29
CA PHE A 333 9.10 17.85 6.18
C PHE A 333 8.11 18.89 5.67
N GLU A 334 6.88 18.46 5.37
CA GLU A 334 5.86 19.33 4.80
C GLU A 334 5.00 19.99 5.88
N THR A 335 4.74 19.31 7.00
CA THR A 335 3.90 19.85 8.08
C THR A 335 4.50 21.06 8.80
N SER A 336 5.83 21.23 8.72
CA SER A 336 6.53 22.42 9.23
C SER A 336 6.48 23.60 8.26
N ARG A 337 6.15 23.36 6.98
CA ARG A 337 6.27 24.33 5.89
C ARG A 337 4.94 24.71 5.29
N PHE A 338 4.02 23.74 5.13
CA PHE A 338 2.78 23.90 4.42
C PHE A 338 1.55 23.78 5.34
N THR A 339 0.48 24.45 4.91
CA THR A 339 -0.86 24.28 5.43
C THR A 339 -1.59 23.27 4.56
N PRO A 340 -2.25 22.23 5.11
CA PRO A 340 -2.98 21.25 4.32
C PRO A 340 -4.18 21.86 3.60
N GLY A 341 -4.50 21.32 2.44
CA GLY A 341 -5.73 21.57 1.72
C GLY A 341 -6.94 20.88 2.35
N SER A 342 -8.14 21.27 1.94
CA SER A 342 -9.39 20.68 2.42
C SER A 342 -10.42 20.45 1.31
N ARG A 343 -10.07 20.77 0.06
CA ARG A 343 -10.98 20.70 -1.08
C ARG A 343 -10.38 19.85 -2.19
N ARG A 344 -11.14 18.87 -2.64
CA ARG A 344 -10.81 18.08 -3.81
C ARG A 344 -11.13 18.84 -5.08
N THR A 345 -10.30 18.67 -6.09
CA THR A 345 -10.46 19.39 -7.37
C THR A 345 -10.76 18.39 -8.47
N LEU A 346 -11.96 18.54 -9.04
CA LEU A 346 -12.47 17.81 -10.17
C LEU A 346 -12.68 18.78 -11.32
N PHE A 347 -12.46 18.36 -12.55
CA PHE A 347 -12.70 19.17 -13.73
C PHE A 347 -13.11 18.30 -14.92
N ALA A 348 -13.95 18.89 -15.79
CA ALA A 348 -14.29 18.24 -17.05
C ALA A 348 -13.06 18.18 -17.95
N ALA A 349 -12.88 17.08 -18.64
CA ALA A 349 -11.87 16.95 -19.67
C ALA A 349 -12.14 17.97 -20.81
N PRO A 350 -11.12 18.35 -21.60
CA PRO A 350 -11.29 19.22 -22.77
C PRO A 350 -12.30 18.66 -23.78
N ALA A 351 -12.75 19.51 -24.71
CA ALA A 351 -13.79 19.19 -25.67
C ALA A 351 -13.49 17.97 -26.59
N ASN A 352 -12.21 17.62 -26.74
CA ASN A 352 -11.78 16.40 -27.44
C ASN A 352 -11.97 15.11 -26.62
N ASN A 353 -12.36 15.23 -25.35
CA ASN A 353 -12.65 14.10 -24.43
C ASN A 353 -14.01 14.34 -23.73
N PRO A 354 -15.11 14.45 -24.46
CA PRO A 354 -16.39 14.89 -23.91
C PRO A 354 -16.94 13.91 -22.88
N GLY A 355 -17.50 14.46 -21.79
CA GLY A 355 -18.16 13.67 -20.75
C GLY A 355 -17.21 13.00 -19.74
N GLN A 356 -15.88 13.10 -19.91
CA GLN A 356 -14.94 12.59 -18.92
C GLN A 356 -14.73 13.56 -17.76
N ILE A 357 -14.49 13.00 -16.58
CA ILE A 357 -14.10 13.74 -15.38
C ILE A 357 -12.67 13.36 -15.05
N TRP A 358 -11.81 14.38 -14.95
CA TRP A 358 -10.43 14.25 -14.53
C TRP A 358 -10.23 14.89 -13.16
N ALA A 359 -9.21 14.45 -12.44
CA ALA A 359 -8.89 14.98 -11.12
C ALA A 359 -7.39 15.07 -10.90
N THR A 360 -7.01 15.81 -9.87
CA THR A 360 -5.62 15.85 -9.40
C THR A 360 -5.54 15.58 -7.90
N ALA A 361 -4.51 14.86 -7.53
CA ALA A 361 -4.04 14.63 -6.16
C ALA A 361 -2.52 14.75 -6.16
N ILE A 362 -1.90 15.04 -5.03
CA ILE A 362 -0.45 15.23 -4.94
C ILE A 362 0.16 14.11 -4.13
N CYS A 363 1.05 13.33 -4.76
CA CYS A 363 1.98 12.39 -4.13
C CYS A 363 1.33 11.55 -3.00
N LYS A 364 1.63 11.90 -1.74
CA LYS A 364 1.19 11.24 -0.51
C LYS A 364 -0.35 11.20 -0.32
N ASP A 365 -1.12 11.99 -1.01
CA ASP A 365 -2.58 11.89 -0.95
C ASP A 365 -3.07 10.49 -1.37
N LEU A 366 -2.31 9.82 -2.27
CA LEU A 366 -2.61 8.46 -2.73
C LEU A 366 -2.08 7.35 -1.79
N ASP A 367 -1.37 7.67 -0.72
CA ASP A 367 -1.10 6.74 0.38
C ASP A 367 -2.36 6.45 1.22
N PHE A 368 -3.37 7.31 1.10
CA PHE A 368 -4.64 7.19 1.79
C PHE A 368 -5.72 6.67 0.84
N THR A 369 -6.48 5.69 1.31
CA THR A 369 -7.55 5.07 0.52
C THR A 369 -8.73 6.02 0.30
N ASN A 370 -9.08 6.84 1.29
CA ASN A 370 -10.29 7.66 1.27
C ASN A 370 -10.26 8.77 0.20
N PRO A 371 -9.20 9.59 0.02
CA PRO A 371 -9.20 10.59 -1.05
C PRO A 371 -9.39 9.97 -2.44
N ALA A 372 -8.65 8.90 -2.74
CA ALA A 372 -8.73 8.20 -4.02
C ALA A 372 -10.16 7.66 -4.28
N ARG A 373 -10.75 7.02 -3.26
CA ARG A 373 -12.12 6.50 -3.34
C ARG A 373 -13.14 7.59 -3.62
N ALA A 374 -13.03 8.74 -2.98
CA ALA A 374 -13.96 9.85 -3.22
C ALA A 374 -13.88 10.39 -4.67
N TYR A 375 -12.70 10.39 -5.29
CA TYR A 375 -12.54 10.69 -6.70
C TYR A 375 -13.18 9.63 -7.58
N GLY A 376 -12.97 8.34 -7.29
CA GLY A 376 -13.63 7.25 -8.01
C GLY A 376 -15.16 7.35 -7.91
N GLN A 377 -15.72 7.63 -6.72
CA GLN A 377 -17.17 7.82 -6.53
C GLN A 377 -17.73 9.00 -7.33
N ALA A 378 -16.91 9.98 -7.64
CA ALA A 378 -17.27 11.10 -8.53
C ALA A 378 -17.13 10.77 -10.03
N GLY A 379 -16.77 9.53 -10.39
CA GLY A 379 -16.65 9.07 -11.76
C GLY A 379 -15.36 9.51 -12.46
N VAL A 380 -14.29 9.77 -11.71
CA VAL A 380 -12.99 10.16 -12.28
C VAL A 380 -12.43 9.02 -13.11
N GLY A 381 -12.16 9.27 -14.39
CA GLY A 381 -11.54 8.34 -15.31
C GLY A 381 -10.00 8.47 -15.38
N LEU A 382 -9.47 9.67 -15.10
CA LEU A 382 -8.04 9.95 -15.16
C LEU A 382 -7.58 10.75 -13.94
N MET A 383 -6.64 10.18 -13.18
CA MET A 383 -6.00 10.81 -12.02
C MET A 383 -4.63 11.36 -12.43
N LEU A 384 -4.45 12.68 -12.29
CA LEU A 384 -3.26 13.42 -12.71
C LEU A 384 -2.48 13.82 -11.46
N THR A 385 -1.30 13.25 -11.24
CA THR A 385 -0.62 13.30 -9.95
C THR A 385 0.80 13.87 -10.05
N PRO A 386 0.99 15.15 -9.74
CA PRO A 386 2.32 15.67 -9.37
C PRO A 386 2.88 14.91 -8.16
N ALA A 387 4.18 14.57 -8.18
CA ALA A 387 4.80 13.88 -7.08
C ALA A 387 6.29 14.24 -6.89
N TRP A 388 6.79 13.93 -5.70
CA TRP A 388 8.19 14.00 -5.34
C TRP A 388 8.54 12.83 -4.41
N ASP A 389 9.44 11.96 -4.85
CA ASP A 389 9.90 10.79 -4.10
C ASP A 389 11.30 11.04 -3.48
N PHE A 390 11.80 10.05 -2.73
CA PHE A 390 13.15 10.10 -2.15
C PHE A 390 14.12 9.20 -2.91
N ARG A 391 13.95 9.09 -4.21
CA ARG A 391 14.75 8.28 -5.14
C ARG A 391 14.68 6.77 -4.88
N MET A 392 15.01 6.34 -3.67
CA MET A 392 14.99 4.91 -3.29
C MET A 392 13.60 4.32 -3.10
N ASP A 393 12.58 5.13 -2.87
CA ASP A 393 11.19 4.71 -2.66
C ASP A 393 10.26 5.01 -3.85
N GLY A 394 10.81 5.50 -4.96
CA GLY A 394 10.04 5.88 -6.15
C GLY A 394 9.18 4.73 -6.69
N PHE A 395 9.71 3.50 -6.74
CA PHE A 395 8.94 2.32 -7.09
C PHE A 395 7.76 2.12 -6.12
N TRP A 396 8.03 2.17 -4.83
CA TRP A 396 7.04 1.88 -3.81
C TRP A 396 5.89 2.89 -3.82
N HIS A 397 6.19 4.21 -3.76
CA HIS A 397 5.19 5.27 -3.82
C HIS A 397 4.45 5.32 -5.16
N GLY A 398 5.17 5.15 -6.27
CA GLY A 398 4.57 5.10 -7.60
C GLY A 398 3.53 3.98 -7.71
N HIS A 399 3.87 2.79 -7.25
CA HIS A 399 3.01 1.62 -7.39
C HIS A 399 1.92 1.51 -6.29
N ILE A 400 2.08 2.17 -5.13
CA ILE A 400 0.95 2.42 -4.21
C ILE A 400 -0.15 3.22 -4.92
N ALA A 401 0.23 4.26 -5.64
CA ALA A 401 -0.73 5.05 -6.43
C ALA A 401 -1.40 4.20 -7.54
N VAL A 402 -0.67 3.26 -8.15
CA VAL A 402 -1.23 2.28 -9.10
C VAL A 402 -2.28 1.38 -8.41
N MET A 403 -2.06 0.95 -7.17
CA MET A 403 -3.08 0.18 -6.45
C MET A 403 -4.35 1.00 -6.23
N ARG A 404 -4.26 2.31 -5.96
CA ARG A 404 -5.44 3.21 -5.88
C ARG A 404 -6.24 3.20 -7.18
N ALA A 405 -5.54 3.21 -8.33
CA ALA A 405 -6.19 3.10 -9.63
C ALA A 405 -7.01 1.80 -9.77
N VAL A 406 -6.46 0.66 -9.30
CA VAL A 406 -7.13 -0.64 -9.32
C VAL A 406 -8.34 -0.69 -8.38
N GLU A 407 -8.22 -0.09 -7.20
CA GLU A 407 -9.28 -0.02 -6.19
C GLU A 407 -10.46 0.83 -6.65
N ASP A 408 -10.17 1.99 -7.23
CA ASP A 408 -11.15 3.05 -7.42
C ASP A 408 -11.52 3.28 -8.88
N GLY A 409 -10.96 2.48 -9.81
CA GLY A 409 -11.41 2.36 -11.18
C GLY A 409 -11.05 3.56 -12.09
N PHE A 410 -9.93 4.24 -11.86
CA PHE A 410 -9.39 5.28 -12.73
C PHE A 410 -8.01 4.89 -13.28
N SER A 411 -7.58 5.51 -14.36
CA SER A 411 -6.20 5.43 -14.82
C SER A 411 -5.33 6.48 -14.14
N LEU A 412 -4.06 6.15 -13.90
CA LEU A 412 -3.08 6.98 -13.20
C LEU A 412 -2.07 7.58 -14.18
N VAL A 413 -1.81 8.89 -14.04
CA VAL A 413 -0.72 9.61 -14.70
C VAL A 413 0.07 10.34 -13.61
N ARG A 414 1.19 9.78 -13.18
CA ARG A 414 1.99 10.29 -12.05
C ARG A 414 3.37 10.74 -12.53
N SER A 415 3.68 12.01 -12.38
CA SER A 415 4.99 12.57 -12.66
C SER A 415 5.72 12.89 -11.37
N ALA A 416 6.75 12.11 -11.04
CA ALA A 416 7.55 12.31 -9.84
C ALA A 416 8.97 12.78 -10.21
N ARG A 417 9.45 13.83 -9.55
CA ARG A 417 10.89 14.09 -9.47
C ARG A 417 11.51 13.21 -8.39
N ASP A 418 12.81 12.92 -8.50
CA ASP A 418 13.53 11.95 -7.67
C ASP A 418 12.80 10.60 -7.55
N GLY A 419 12.09 10.18 -8.63
CA GLY A 419 11.25 9.00 -8.61
C GLY A 419 10.93 8.47 -10.01
N LEU A 420 9.67 8.10 -10.23
CA LEU A 420 9.20 7.51 -11.48
C LEU A 420 8.14 8.39 -12.16
N LEU A 421 8.25 8.50 -13.49
CA LEU A 421 7.17 8.95 -14.35
C LEU A 421 6.39 7.70 -14.73
N THR A 422 5.17 7.56 -14.21
CA THR A 422 4.38 6.33 -14.34
C THR A 422 3.03 6.62 -14.97
N VAL A 423 2.66 5.85 -15.98
CA VAL A 423 1.32 5.80 -16.56
C VAL A 423 0.78 4.38 -16.41
N ALA A 424 -0.35 4.24 -15.72
CA ALA A 424 -0.99 2.95 -15.49
C ALA A 424 -2.50 3.01 -15.77
N ASP A 425 -3.07 1.89 -16.21
CA ASP A 425 -4.50 1.74 -16.39
C ASP A 425 -5.22 1.37 -15.06
N ASP A 426 -6.55 1.31 -15.08
CA ASP A 426 -7.41 0.93 -13.95
C ASP A 426 -7.31 -0.56 -13.55
N ARG A 427 -6.48 -1.33 -14.24
CA ARG A 427 -6.13 -2.73 -13.93
C ARG A 427 -4.72 -2.84 -13.35
N GLY A 428 -4.02 -1.69 -13.17
CA GLY A 428 -2.67 -1.63 -12.66
C GLY A 428 -1.60 -2.07 -13.67
N ARG A 429 -1.94 -2.18 -14.97
CA ARG A 429 -0.93 -2.39 -15.99
C ARG A 429 -0.13 -1.11 -16.16
N ILE A 430 1.18 -1.22 -16.05
CA ILE A 430 2.09 -0.12 -16.36
C ILE A 430 2.13 0.00 -17.89
N VAL A 431 1.51 1.07 -18.41
CA VAL A 431 1.49 1.39 -19.84
C VAL A 431 2.84 1.92 -20.28
N ALA A 432 3.44 2.79 -19.47
CA ALA A 432 4.79 3.31 -19.65
C ALA A 432 5.36 3.78 -18.33
N GLU A 433 6.66 3.61 -18.14
CA GLU A 433 7.37 4.05 -16.93
C GLU A 433 8.84 4.33 -17.24
N ILE A 434 9.36 5.45 -16.72
CA ILE A 434 10.80 5.78 -16.74
C ILE A 434 11.20 6.44 -15.42
N THR A 435 12.50 6.45 -15.12
CA THR A 435 13.06 7.19 -13.99
C THR A 435 13.19 8.68 -14.32
N SER A 436 12.99 9.54 -13.32
CA SER A 436 13.12 11.00 -13.46
C SER A 436 14.53 11.46 -13.82
N ASN A 437 15.55 10.65 -13.53
CA ASN A 437 16.95 10.92 -13.86
C ASN A 437 17.39 10.34 -15.21
N ALA A 438 16.47 9.85 -16.03
CA ALA A 438 16.79 9.33 -17.36
C ALA A 438 17.36 10.42 -18.31
N ALA A 439 17.03 11.68 -18.05
CA ALA A 439 17.54 12.85 -18.72
C ALA A 439 17.49 14.08 -17.79
N PRO A 440 18.18 15.20 -18.09
CA PRO A 440 18.05 16.44 -17.33
C PRO A 440 16.61 16.92 -17.18
N PHE A 441 15.79 16.75 -18.23
CA PHE A 441 14.34 16.79 -18.24
C PHE A 441 13.85 15.47 -18.84
N ALA A 442 13.52 14.52 -17.98
CA ALA A 442 12.94 13.27 -18.42
C ALA A 442 11.51 13.50 -18.90
N THR A 443 11.19 13.02 -20.09
CA THR A 443 9.87 13.14 -20.71
C THR A 443 9.32 11.77 -21.06
N LEU A 444 8.02 11.55 -20.85
CA LEU A 444 7.33 10.33 -21.18
C LEU A 444 6.03 10.65 -21.92
N LEU A 445 5.79 9.99 -23.04
CA LEU A 445 4.56 10.10 -23.81
C LEU A 445 3.90 8.72 -23.88
N ALA A 446 2.63 8.63 -23.50
CA ALA A 446 1.91 7.37 -23.52
C ALA A 446 0.43 7.59 -23.87
N THR A 447 -0.27 6.52 -24.27
CA THR A 447 -1.73 6.53 -24.47
C THR A 447 -2.36 5.58 -23.46
N VAL A 448 -3.33 6.06 -22.68
CA VAL A 448 -3.97 5.31 -21.60
C VAL A 448 -5.49 5.39 -21.72
N PRO A 449 -6.24 4.31 -21.40
CA PRO A 449 -7.68 4.40 -21.22
C PRO A 449 -8.04 5.45 -20.18
N ALA A 450 -9.09 6.23 -20.39
CA ALA A 450 -9.50 7.28 -19.47
C ALA A 450 -10.99 7.14 -19.06
N GLY A 451 -11.57 5.98 -19.32
CA GLY A 451 -12.88 5.60 -18.81
C GLY A 451 -12.81 5.23 -17.33
N HIS A 452 -13.92 5.48 -16.62
CA HIS A 452 -14.06 5.05 -15.23
C HIS A 452 -14.64 3.63 -15.15
N SER A 453 -14.09 2.79 -14.27
CA SER A 453 -14.63 1.45 -14.00
C SER A 453 -15.15 1.31 -12.57
N HIS A 454 -16.29 0.60 -12.42
CA HIS A 454 -16.85 0.33 -11.11
C HIS A 454 -16.20 -0.90 -10.46
N THR A 455 -15.87 -0.78 -9.18
CA THR A 455 -15.29 -1.86 -8.37
C THR A 455 -16.13 -2.10 -7.12
N VAL A 456 -15.99 -3.30 -6.53
CA VAL A 456 -16.62 -3.61 -5.25
C VAL A 456 -16.04 -2.74 -4.13
N TYR A 457 -14.72 -2.51 -4.18
CA TYR A 457 -14.04 -1.65 -3.21
C TYR A 457 -14.54 -0.20 -3.29
N LEU A 458 -14.70 0.34 -4.49
CA LEU A 458 -15.27 1.69 -4.68
C LEU A 458 -16.64 1.81 -4.02
N LEU A 459 -17.49 0.79 -4.16
CA LEU A 459 -18.83 0.79 -3.57
C LEU A 459 -18.80 0.67 -2.05
N LEU A 460 -18.07 -0.32 -1.50
CA LEU A 460 -18.11 -0.70 -0.09
C LEU A 460 -16.98 -0.09 0.77
N GLY A 461 -15.92 0.43 0.14
CA GLY A 461 -14.76 1.00 0.83
C GLY A 461 -13.98 -0.02 1.64
N ASP A 462 -13.56 0.39 2.82
CA ASP A 462 -12.73 -0.41 3.73
C ASP A 462 -13.53 -1.50 4.48
N TRP A 463 -14.58 -2.04 3.88
CA TRP A 463 -15.48 -3.04 4.47
C TRP A 463 -14.72 -4.25 5.04
N PHE A 464 -13.67 -4.69 4.35
CA PHE A 464 -12.91 -5.87 4.76
C PHE A 464 -12.11 -5.62 6.05
N GLY A 465 -11.62 -4.40 6.27
CA GLY A 465 -10.98 -4.01 7.53
C GLY A 465 -11.92 -4.17 8.74
N TRP A 466 -13.18 -3.73 8.60
CA TRP A 466 -14.22 -3.91 9.61
C TRP A 466 -14.57 -5.39 9.82
N CYS A 467 -14.66 -6.16 8.75
CA CYS A 467 -14.85 -7.62 8.85
C CYS A 467 -13.70 -8.31 9.56
N ALA A 468 -12.46 -7.87 9.36
CA ALA A 468 -11.29 -8.42 10.06
C ALA A 468 -11.35 -8.18 11.58
N ILE A 469 -11.78 -6.99 12.01
CA ILE A 469 -12.03 -6.70 13.44
C ILE A 469 -13.10 -7.62 14.02
N ALA A 470 -14.22 -7.75 13.34
CA ALA A 470 -15.31 -8.64 13.78
C ALA A 470 -14.85 -10.12 13.84
N LEU A 471 -14.09 -10.55 12.84
CA LEU A 471 -13.53 -11.89 12.79
C LEU A 471 -12.55 -12.14 13.94
N LEU A 472 -11.67 -11.19 14.24
CA LEU A 472 -10.73 -11.27 15.36
C LEU A 472 -11.51 -11.40 16.68
N ALA A 473 -12.58 -10.62 16.89
CA ALA A 473 -13.43 -10.72 18.07
C ALA A 473 -14.06 -12.13 18.21
N LEU A 474 -14.56 -12.70 17.12
CA LEU A 474 -15.09 -14.08 17.10
C LEU A 474 -14.03 -15.12 17.44
N VAL A 475 -12.81 -14.95 16.91
CA VAL A 475 -11.66 -15.83 17.18
C VAL A 475 -11.28 -15.77 18.67
N LEU A 476 -11.27 -14.58 19.28
CA LEU A 476 -10.98 -14.39 20.70
C LEU A 476 -12.08 -15.00 21.59
N ILE A 477 -13.35 -14.84 21.23
CA ILE A 477 -14.48 -15.48 21.94
C ILE A 477 -14.31 -17.01 21.88
N GLN A 478 -13.93 -17.57 20.73
CA GLN A 478 -13.69 -19.00 20.59
C GLN A 478 -12.52 -19.48 21.47
N LEU A 479 -11.45 -18.69 21.57
CA LEU A 479 -10.33 -18.98 22.48
C LEU A 479 -10.79 -19.11 23.94
N VAL A 480 -11.59 -18.15 24.42
CA VAL A 480 -12.14 -18.15 25.80
C VAL A 480 -13.06 -19.34 26.04
N ARG A 481 -14.00 -19.62 25.11
CA ARG A 481 -14.93 -20.75 25.22
C ARG A 481 -14.19 -22.09 25.29
N LYS A 482 -13.21 -22.31 24.44
CA LYS A 482 -12.39 -23.54 24.46
C LYS A 482 -11.53 -23.66 25.70
N GLY A 483 -11.01 -22.53 26.24
CA GLY A 483 -10.28 -22.52 27.50
C GLY A 483 -11.15 -22.96 28.70
N ARG A 484 -12.38 -22.44 28.81
CA ARG A 484 -13.33 -22.81 29.87
C ARG A 484 -13.72 -24.30 29.78
N ALA A 485 -13.97 -24.83 28.59
CA ALA A 485 -14.29 -26.23 28.41
C ALA A 485 -13.15 -27.17 28.85
N THR A 486 -11.91 -26.81 28.62
CA THR A 486 -10.73 -27.60 29.05
C THR A 486 -10.59 -27.58 30.58
N ILE A 487 -10.84 -26.46 31.25
CA ILE A 487 -10.80 -26.35 32.73
C ILE A 487 -11.93 -27.17 33.36
N ALA A 488 -13.12 -27.12 32.79
CA ALA A 488 -14.28 -27.87 33.31
C ALA A 488 -14.03 -29.39 33.23
N SER A 489 -13.53 -29.90 32.09
CA SER A 489 -13.21 -31.33 31.93
C SER A 489 -12.11 -31.80 32.91
N SER A 490 -11.07 -31.00 33.12
CA SER A 490 -10.00 -31.34 34.07
C SER A 490 -10.47 -31.36 35.53
N SER A 491 -11.42 -30.49 35.90
CA SER A 491 -12.00 -30.48 37.25
C SER A 491 -12.94 -31.65 37.50
N GLU A 492 -13.67 -32.13 36.48
CA GLU A 492 -14.46 -33.35 36.53
C GLU A 492 -13.58 -34.60 36.69
N ASP A 493 -12.49 -34.73 35.90
CA ASP A 493 -11.56 -35.84 36.01
C ASP A 493 -10.90 -35.90 37.39
N ILE A 494 -10.51 -34.78 37.97
CA ILE A 494 -9.98 -34.69 39.34
C ILE A 494 -11.02 -35.11 40.35
N SER A 495 -12.28 -34.70 40.19
CA SER A 495 -13.39 -35.07 41.10
C SER A 495 -13.72 -36.56 41.04
N ILE A 496 -13.70 -37.15 39.85
CA ILE A 496 -13.91 -38.59 39.63
C ILE A 496 -12.73 -39.39 40.26
N ALA A 497 -11.48 -38.99 40.02
CA ALA A 497 -10.33 -39.62 40.63
C ALA A 497 -10.34 -39.55 42.18
N ALA A 498 -10.75 -38.39 42.71
CA ALA A 498 -10.91 -38.22 44.18
C ALA A 498 -12.06 -39.06 44.78
N ARG A 499 -13.14 -39.28 44.05
CA ARG A 499 -14.24 -40.20 44.46
C ARG A 499 -13.79 -41.66 44.42
N ALA A 500 -13.07 -42.07 43.35
CA ALA A 500 -12.54 -43.44 43.24
C ALA A 500 -11.56 -43.80 44.38
N MET A 501 -10.72 -42.88 44.80
CA MET A 501 -9.84 -43.08 45.95
C MET A 501 -10.55 -43.15 47.30
N ARG A 502 -11.78 -42.61 47.43
CA ARG A 502 -12.57 -42.70 48.67
C ARG A 502 -13.36 -44.01 48.76
N VAL A 503 -13.60 -44.73 47.69
CA VAL A 503 -14.30 -46.01 47.66
C VAL A 503 -13.41 -47.21 48.02
N HIS A 504 -12.09 -46.99 47.95
CA HIS A 504 -11.07 -48.03 48.29
C HIS A 504 -10.42 -47.83 49.67
N ARG A 505 -11.01 -47.00 50.53
CA ARG A 505 -10.75 -46.92 51.99
C ARG A 505 -11.97 -47.37 52.73
#